data_bcff0391fe75189b9cc95ee1ecbe3c5f
#
_entry.id   bcff0391fe75189b9cc95ee1ecbe3c5f
#
_cell.length_a   1.000
_cell.length_b   1.000
_cell.length_c   1.000
_cell.angle_alpha   90.00
_cell.angle_beta   90.00
_cell.angle_gamma   90.00
#
_symmetry.space_group_name_H-M   'P 1'
#
loop_
_entity.id
_entity.type
_entity.pdbx_description
1 polymer ?
#
loop_
_entity_poly.entity_id
_entity_poly.type
_entity_poly.pdbx_seq_one_letter_code
_entity_poly.pdbx_strand_id
1 'polypeptide(L)'
;ADYQDKIHDSRVTVEDIQDSVEDVLIQAGYSDVAKAYILYRKQREKIRNMKSTILDYKEIVDSYVKVEDWRVKENSTVTYSVGGLILSNSGAVTANYWLSEIYDNEIAEAHRNADIHIHDLSMLTGYCAGWSLKQLIQEGLGGIEGKITSAPAKHLSVLCNQMVNFLGIMQNEWAGAQAFSSFDTYLAPFVKADGLTYPEVKKCIESFIYGVNTPSRWGTQAPFSNITLDWTVPDDLAELPAIVGGKEMDFKYKDCKKEMDMVNKAFIETMIEGDANGRGFQYPIPTYSITREFDWSDTENNRLLFEMTAKYGTPYFSNYINSDMK
;
A
#
# COMPACT_ATOMS: atom_id res chain seq x y z
N ALA A 1 -37.51 -23.12 -31.83
CA ALA A 1 -36.27 -23.77 -32.22
C ALA A 1 -35.06 -23.15 -31.48
N ASP A 2 -35.04 -21.82 -31.25
CA ASP A 2 -33.88 -21.12 -30.66
C ASP A 2 -33.69 -21.32 -29.16
N TYR A 3 -34.65 -21.87 -28.45
CA TYR A 3 -34.58 -22.09 -27.01
C TYR A 3 -33.79 -23.35 -26.60
N GLN A 4 -33.67 -24.34 -27.48
CA GLN A 4 -33.05 -25.62 -27.14
C GLN A 4 -31.54 -25.56 -27.08
N ASP A 5 -30.90 -24.63 -27.79
CA ASP A 5 -29.45 -24.51 -27.83
C ASP A 5 -28.87 -23.64 -26.68
N LYS A 6 -29.73 -22.93 -25.95
CA LYS A 6 -29.34 -22.05 -24.81
C LYS A 6 -29.62 -22.66 -23.43
N ILE A 7 -30.07 -23.93 -23.37
CA ILE A 7 -30.32 -24.59 -22.09
C ILE A 7 -29.03 -25.16 -21.53
N HIS A 8 -28.35 -24.38 -20.69
CA HIS A 8 -27.36 -24.90 -19.78
C HIS A 8 -28.05 -25.41 -18.51
N ASP A 9 -27.90 -26.69 -18.22
CA ASP A 9 -28.30 -27.31 -16.96
C ASP A 9 -29.82 -27.34 -16.68
N SER A 10 -30.67 -27.52 -17.73
CA SER A 10 -32.14 -27.63 -17.64
C SER A 10 -32.88 -26.42 -17.04
N ARG A 11 -32.23 -25.27 -16.92
CA ARG A 11 -32.85 -24.02 -16.46
C ARG A 11 -32.64 -22.91 -17.48
N VAL A 12 -33.71 -22.18 -17.79
CA VAL A 12 -33.65 -20.97 -18.62
C VAL A 12 -33.71 -19.78 -17.69
N THR A 13 -32.72 -18.88 -17.81
CA THR A 13 -32.69 -17.66 -17.04
C THR A 13 -33.61 -16.59 -17.63
N VAL A 14 -33.91 -15.55 -16.85
CA VAL A 14 -34.66 -14.39 -17.34
C VAL A 14 -33.89 -13.67 -18.43
N GLU A 15 -32.58 -13.63 -18.30
CA GLU A 15 -31.62 -13.04 -19.24
C GLU A 15 -31.67 -13.77 -20.59
N ASP A 16 -31.66 -15.11 -20.61
CA ASP A 16 -31.76 -15.92 -21.84
C ASP A 16 -33.07 -15.64 -22.61
N ILE A 17 -34.16 -15.45 -21.87
CA ILE A 17 -35.47 -15.10 -22.45
C ILE A 17 -35.38 -13.68 -23.06
N GLN A 18 -34.80 -12.75 -22.35
CA GLN A 18 -34.69 -11.36 -22.79
C GLN A 18 -33.78 -11.22 -24.02
N ASP A 19 -32.66 -11.94 -24.06
CA ASP A 19 -31.77 -11.99 -25.21
C ASP A 19 -32.48 -12.56 -26.44
N SER A 20 -33.26 -13.61 -26.25
CA SER A 20 -34.07 -14.18 -27.33
C SER A 20 -35.13 -13.20 -27.85
N VAL A 21 -35.72 -12.39 -27.01
CA VAL A 21 -36.67 -11.32 -27.43
C VAL A 21 -35.93 -10.25 -28.26
N GLU A 22 -34.74 -9.85 -27.88
CA GLU A 22 -33.91 -8.90 -28.64
C GLU A 22 -33.58 -9.45 -30.03
N ASP A 23 -33.09 -10.69 -30.09
CA ASP A 23 -32.76 -11.37 -31.36
C ASP A 23 -33.98 -11.46 -32.30
N VAL A 24 -35.14 -11.86 -31.77
CA VAL A 24 -36.35 -11.93 -32.55
C VAL A 24 -36.81 -10.57 -33.08
N LEU A 25 -36.73 -9.52 -32.27
CA LEU A 25 -37.08 -8.17 -32.69
C LEU A 25 -36.14 -7.65 -33.80
N ILE A 26 -34.83 -7.92 -33.68
CA ILE A 26 -33.87 -7.54 -34.70
C ILE A 26 -34.07 -8.31 -36.00
N GLN A 27 -34.27 -9.64 -35.93
CA GLN A 27 -34.49 -10.49 -37.09
C GLN A 27 -35.80 -10.16 -37.83
N ALA A 28 -36.82 -9.77 -37.07
CA ALA A 28 -38.09 -9.34 -37.62
C ALA A 28 -38.08 -7.91 -38.23
N GLY A 29 -36.94 -7.22 -38.19
CA GLY A 29 -36.77 -5.87 -38.75
C GLY A 29 -37.27 -4.73 -37.84
N TYR A 30 -37.64 -5.02 -36.60
CA TYR A 30 -38.10 -3.99 -35.64
C TYR A 30 -36.94 -3.38 -34.84
N SER A 31 -35.91 -2.87 -35.53
CA SER A 31 -34.66 -2.37 -34.93
C SER A 31 -34.87 -1.27 -33.91
N ASP A 32 -35.80 -0.35 -34.12
CA ASP A 32 -36.11 0.72 -33.17
C ASP A 32 -36.72 0.21 -31.87
N VAL A 33 -37.59 -0.81 -31.97
CA VAL A 33 -38.21 -1.48 -30.83
C VAL A 33 -37.19 -2.29 -30.06
N ALA A 34 -36.33 -3.02 -30.77
CA ALA A 34 -35.19 -3.74 -30.16
C ALA A 34 -34.29 -2.80 -29.38
N LYS A 35 -33.90 -1.68 -29.97
CA LYS A 35 -33.08 -0.65 -29.31
C LYS A 35 -33.75 -0.08 -28.07
N ALA A 36 -35.03 0.24 -28.13
CA ALA A 36 -35.78 0.73 -26.97
C ALA A 36 -35.87 -0.33 -25.86
N TYR A 37 -36.04 -1.61 -26.22
CA TYR A 37 -36.06 -2.72 -25.29
C TYR A 37 -34.72 -2.95 -24.59
N ILE A 38 -33.61 -2.90 -25.33
CA ILE A 38 -32.23 -2.99 -24.77
C ILE A 38 -31.99 -1.87 -23.78
N LEU A 39 -32.33 -0.62 -24.13
CA LEU A 39 -32.20 0.52 -23.24
C LEU A 39 -33.02 0.39 -21.96
N TYR A 40 -34.27 -0.12 -22.10
CA TYR A 40 -35.15 -0.40 -20.96
C TYR A 40 -34.57 -1.48 -20.04
N ARG A 41 -34.02 -2.58 -20.58
CA ARG A 41 -33.32 -3.62 -19.81
C ARG A 41 -32.19 -3.05 -19.00
N LYS A 42 -31.26 -2.32 -19.66
CA LYS A 42 -30.11 -1.66 -18.97
C LYS A 42 -30.57 -0.73 -17.85
N GLN A 43 -31.62 0.04 -18.09
CA GLN A 43 -32.18 0.91 -17.06
C GLN A 43 -32.76 0.14 -15.87
N ARG A 44 -33.44 -0.96 -16.13
CA ARG A 44 -34.02 -1.84 -15.10
C ARG A 44 -32.95 -2.58 -14.31
N GLU A 45 -31.92 -3.06 -14.98
CA GLU A 45 -30.73 -3.64 -14.34
C GLU A 45 -30.05 -2.63 -13.42
N LYS A 46 -29.80 -1.43 -13.90
CA LYS A 46 -29.24 -0.35 -13.10
C LYS A 46 -30.09 -0.04 -11.86
N ILE A 47 -31.41 -0.01 -11.99
CA ILE A 47 -32.34 0.20 -10.86
C ILE A 47 -32.28 -0.98 -9.87
N ARG A 48 -32.18 -2.23 -10.35
CA ARG A 48 -32.04 -3.43 -9.48
C ARG A 48 -30.73 -3.35 -8.70
N ASN A 49 -29.62 -3.03 -9.36
CA ASN A 49 -28.31 -2.90 -8.74
C ASN A 49 -28.28 -1.77 -7.70
N MET A 50 -28.88 -0.63 -8.00
CA MET A 50 -29.05 0.46 -7.03
C MET A 50 -29.90 0.06 -5.83
N LYS A 51 -30.99 -0.66 -6.03
CA LYS A 51 -31.84 -1.15 -4.92
C LYS A 51 -31.13 -2.17 -4.07
N SER A 52 -30.37 -3.08 -4.66
CA SER A 52 -29.52 -4.04 -3.96
C SER A 52 -28.51 -3.29 -3.08
N THR A 53 -27.79 -2.32 -3.61
CA THR A 53 -26.84 -1.51 -2.85
C THR A 53 -27.48 -0.79 -1.65
N ILE A 54 -28.69 -0.24 -1.83
CA ILE A 54 -29.41 0.44 -0.73
C ILE A 54 -29.94 -0.54 0.31
N LEU A 55 -30.40 -1.70 -0.10
CA LEU A 55 -30.89 -2.75 0.82
C LEU A 55 -29.72 -3.32 1.67
N ASP A 56 -28.53 -3.43 1.08
CA ASP A 56 -27.33 -3.92 1.76
C ASP A 56 -26.70 -2.90 2.70
N TYR A 57 -27.07 -1.60 2.62
CA TYR A 57 -26.49 -0.55 3.46
C TYR A 57 -26.70 -0.82 4.95
N LYS A 58 -27.87 -1.26 5.37
CA LYS A 58 -28.12 -1.60 6.76
C LYS A 58 -27.24 -2.77 7.22
N GLU A 59 -27.08 -3.78 6.37
CA GLU A 59 -26.26 -4.94 6.66
C GLU A 59 -24.77 -4.53 6.77
N ILE A 60 -24.29 -3.66 5.89
CA ILE A 60 -22.93 -3.10 5.92
C ILE A 60 -22.68 -2.36 7.24
N VAL A 61 -23.61 -1.49 7.65
CA VAL A 61 -23.49 -0.75 8.91
C VAL A 61 -23.56 -1.69 10.10
N ASP A 62 -24.52 -2.60 10.11
CA ASP A 62 -24.71 -3.56 11.20
C ASP A 62 -23.49 -4.48 11.38
N SER A 63 -22.93 -4.99 10.30
CA SER A 63 -21.74 -5.86 10.34
C SER A 63 -20.50 -5.11 10.83
N TYR A 64 -20.32 -3.86 10.43
CA TYR A 64 -19.23 -3.02 10.92
C TYR A 64 -19.38 -2.72 12.42
N VAL A 65 -20.56 -2.27 12.85
CA VAL A 65 -20.82 -1.92 14.27
C VAL A 65 -20.72 -3.14 15.18
N LYS A 66 -21.18 -4.30 14.72
CA LYS A 66 -21.09 -5.57 15.47
C LYS A 66 -19.70 -6.21 15.41
N VAL A 67 -18.76 -5.66 14.61
CA VAL A 67 -17.41 -6.20 14.42
C VAL A 67 -17.43 -7.64 13.88
N GLU A 68 -18.43 -7.98 13.10
CA GLU A 68 -18.59 -9.30 12.47
C GLU A 68 -17.73 -9.43 11.21
N ASP A 69 -17.42 -8.30 10.55
CA ASP A 69 -16.61 -8.29 9.34
C ASP A 69 -15.11 -8.37 9.70
N TRP A 70 -14.45 -9.47 9.31
CA TRP A 70 -13.02 -9.69 9.52
C TRP A 70 -12.14 -8.63 8.84
N ARG A 71 -12.59 -8.05 7.73
CA ARG A 71 -11.88 -6.98 6.98
C ARG A 71 -11.72 -5.72 7.80
N VAL A 72 -12.58 -5.47 8.76
CA VAL A 72 -12.46 -4.34 9.69
C VAL A 72 -11.26 -4.50 10.61
N LYS A 73 -10.83 -5.73 10.86
CA LYS A 73 -9.68 -6.06 11.72
C LYS A 73 -8.37 -6.18 10.96
N GLU A 74 -8.43 -6.38 9.65
CA GLU A 74 -7.26 -6.49 8.80
C GLU A 74 -6.56 -5.14 8.72
N ASN A 75 -5.28 -5.10 9.09
CA ASN A 75 -4.47 -3.87 9.12
C ASN A 75 -5.03 -2.71 9.97
N SER A 76 -6.05 -2.96 10.81
CA SER A 76 -6.64 -1.96 11.68
C SER A 76 -6.15 -2.13 13.12
N THR A 77 -5.64 -1.05 13.70
CA THR A 77 -5.27 -0.98 15.13
C THR A 77 -6.44 -0.59 16.01
N VAL A 78 -7.61 -0.27 15.43
CA VAL A 78 -8.80 0.18 16.13
C VAL A 78 -9.98 -0.75 15.80
N THR A 79 -10.67 -1.24 16.82
CA THR A 79 -11.81 -2.13 16.66
C THR A 79 -13.03 -1.42 16.06
N TYR A 80 -13.18 -0.11 16.34
CA TYR A 80 -14.23 0.75 15.82
C TYR A 80 -13.76 2.19 15.78
N SER A 81 -14.12 2.90 14.70
CA SER A 81 -13.98 4.35 14.61
C SER A 81 -15.04 4.93 13.68
N VAL A 82 -15.41 6.20 13.88
CA VAL A 82 -16.32 6.91 12.96
C VAL A 82 -15.72 7.00 11.56
N GLY A 83 -14.41 7.27 11.46
CA GLY A 83 -13.70 7.27 10.18
C GLY A 83 -13.75 5.91 9.49
N GLY A 84 -13.55 4.81 10.23
CA GLY A 84 -13.66 3.46 9.70
C GLY A 84 -15.05 3.12 9.20
N LEU A 85 -16.10 3.56 9.89
CA LEU A 85 -17.48 3.42 9.43
C LEU A 85 -17.71 4.14 8.10
N ILE A 86 -17.21 5.38 7.98
CA ILE A 86 -17.31 6.16 6.74
C ILE A 86 -16.59 5.44 5.59
N LEU A 87 -15.36 4.96 5.83
CA LEU A 87 -14.58 4.23 4.83
C LEU A 87 -15.25 2.90 4.43
N SER A 88 -15.81 2.16 5.39
CA SER A 88 -16.53 0.92 5.11
C SER A 88 -17.73 1.16 4.19
N ASN A 89 -18.53 2.18 4.50
CA ASN A 89 -19.69 2.55 3.68
C ASN A 89 -19.26 3.03 2.28
N SER A 90 -18.29 3.92 2.20
CA SER A 90 -17.73 4.39 0.92
C SER A 90 -17.13 3.25 0.12
N GLY A 91 -16.40 2.36 0.79
CA GLY A 91 -15.78 1.20 0.16
C GLY A 91 -16.77 0.23 -0.46
N ALA A 92 -17.90 -0.03 0.21
CA ALA A 92 -18.94 -0.89 -0.33
C ALA A 92 -19.57 -0.31 -1.61
N VAL A 93 -19.83 1.00 -1.63
CA VAL A 93 -20.35 1.69 -2.82
C VAL A 93 -19.32 1.63 -3.96
N THR A 94 -18.05 1.88 -3.65
CA THR A 94 -16.95 1.84 -4.63
C THR A 94 -16.76 0.43 -5.19
N ALA A 95 -16.77 -0.59 -4.35
CA ALA A 95 -16.68 -2.00 -4.79
C ALA A 95 -17.82 -2.39 -5.73
N ASN A 96 -19.04 -1.95 -5.41
CA ASN A 96 -20.16 -2.18 -6.31
C ASN A 96 -19.98 -1.47 -7.65
N TYR A 97 -19.43 -0.26 -7.66
CA TYR A 97 -19.15 0.46 -8.91
C TYR A 97 -18.11 -0.28 -9.77
N TRP A 98 -17.02 -0.78 -9.18
CA TRP A 98 -16.04 -1.60 -9.89
C TRP A 98 -16.68 -2.81 -10.56
N LEU A 99 -17.52 -3.55 -9.80
CA LEU A 99 -18.10 -4.81 -10.24
C LEU A 99 -19.31 -4.65 -11.16
N SER A 100 -19.92 -3.45 -11.27
CA SER A 100 -21.08 -3.22 -12.11
C SER A 100 -20.81 -2.35 -13.34
N GLU A 101 -19.81 -1.46 -13.27
CA GLU A 101 -19.59 -0.46 -14.31
C GLU A 101 -18.21 -0.58 -15.00
N ILE A 102 -17.20 -1.17 -14.30
CA ILE A 102 -15.82 -1.20 -14.79
C ILE A 102 -15.40 -2.58 -15.28
N TYR A 103 -15.62 -3.63 -14.48
CA TYR A 103 -15.28 -5.00 -14.88
C TYR A 103 -16.35 -5.61 -15.75
N ASP A 104 -15.93 -6.45 -16.70
CA ASP A 104 -16.84 -7.28 -17.46
C ASP A 104 -17.65 -8.18 -16.54
N ASN A 105 -18.88 -8.48 -16.93
CA ASN A 105 -19.81 -9.22 -16.07
C ASN A 105 -19.27 -10.61 -15.67
N GLU A 106 -18.54 -11.28 -16.57
CA GLU A 106 -17.92 -12.57 -16.28
C GLU A 106 -16.90 -12.49 -15.13
N ILE A 107 -16.06 -11.45 -15.12
CA ILE A 107 -15.06 -11.19 -14.07
C ILE A 107 -15.76 -10.82 -12.76
N ALA A 108 -16.77 -9.96 -12.83
CA ALA A 108 -17.53 -9.53 -11.67
C ALA A 108 -18.27 -10.71 -11.00
N GLU A 109 -18.90 -11.59 -11.79
CA GLU A 109 -19.56 -12.78 -11.27
C GLU A 109 -18.57 -13.79 -10.69
N ALA A 110 -17.43 -14.02 -11.35
CA ALA A 110 -16.38 -14.88 -10.80
C ALA A 110 -15.90 -14.38 -9.42
N HIS A 111 -15.77 -13.05 -9.23
CA HIS A 111 -15.45 -12.49 -7.92
C HIS A 111 -16.60 -12.68 -6.89
N ARG A 112 -17.87 -12.44 -7.30
CA ARG A 112 -19.03 -12.60 -6.42
C ARG A 112 -19.26 -14.06 -6.00
N ASN A 113 -18.95 -15.00 -6.89
CA ASN A 113 -19.04 -16.43 -6.65
C ASN A 113 -17.82 -17.00 -5.90
N ALA A 114 -16.82 -16.16 -5.61
CA ALA A 114 -15.55 -16.55 -4.98
C ALA A 114 -14.69 -17.50 -5.83
N ASP A 115 -14.84 -17.52 -7.15
CA ASP A 115 -13.94 -18.23 -8.06
C ASP A 115 -12.59 -17.53 -8.17
N ILE A 116 -12.60 -16.19 -8.09
CA ILE A 116 -11.42 -15.33 -8.00
C ILE A 116 -11.58 -14.29 -6.89
N HIS A 117 -10.47 -13.69 -6.45
CA HIS A 117 -10.50 -12.55 -5.55
C HIS A 117 -9.84 -11.32 -6.20
N ILE A 118 -10.58 -10.22 -6.31
CA ILE A 118 -10.06 -8.93 -6.74
C ILE A 118 -9.82 -8.08 -5.50
N HIS A 119 -8.56 -7.66 -5.30
CA HIS A 119 -8.13 -6.86 -4.16
C HIS A 119 -8.57 -5.40 -4.23
N ASP A 120 -8.76 -4.78 -3.07
CA ASP A 120 -8.89 -3.33 -2.88
C ASP A 120 -9.99 -2.65 -3.69
N LEU A 121 -11.08 -3.34 -3.93
CA LEU A 121 -12.26 -2.79 -4.61
C LEU A 121 -12.91 -1.61 -3.85
N SER A 122 -12.53 -1.40 -2.60
CA SER A 122 -13.03 -0.30 -1.77
C SER A 122 -12.51 1.09 -2.17
N MET A 123 -11.53 1.17 -3.07
CA MET A 123 -10.90 2.41 -3.50
C MET A 123 -10.79 2.50 -5.03
N LEU A 124 -10.98 3.71 -5.58
CA LEU A 124 -10.76 4.02 -7.00
C LEU A 124 -9.37 4.64 -7.17
N THR A 125 -8.32 3.83 -7.00
CA THR A 125 -6.94 4.32 -7.04
C THR A 125 -5.96 3.25 -7.47
N GLY A 126 -4.69 3.66 -7.71
CA GLY A 126 -3.58 2.74 -7.91
C GLY A 126 -3.33 1.90 -6.66
N TYR A 127 -2.69 0.72 -6.84
CA TYR A 127 -2.51 -0.24 -5.76
C TYR A 127 -1.32 0.14 -4.88
N CYS A 128 -0.10 -0.04 -5.37
CA CYS A 128 1.14 0.23 -4.62
C CYS A 128 2.00 1.27 -5.33
N ALA A 129 2.84 1.97 -4.58
CA ALA A 129 3.78 2.94 -5.13
C ALA A 129 5.14 2.88 -4.45
N GLY A 130 6.21 3.02 -5.25
CA GLY A 130 7.56 3.30 -4.77
C GLY A 130 7.86 4.79 -4.90
N TRP A 131 8.42 5.36 -3.85
CA TRP A 131 8.74 6.78 -3.79
C TRP A 131 10.24 7.02 -3.71
N SER A 132 10.71 8.03 -4.42
CA SER A 132 12.12 8.42 -4.38
C SER A 132 12.43 9.15 -3.08
N LEU A 133 13.13 8.48 -2.18
CA LEU A 133 13.64 9.12 -0.96
C LEU A 133 14.64 10.23 -1.29
N LYS A 134 15.43 10.05 -2.36
CA LYS A 134 16.34 11.09 -2.87
C LYS A 134 15.59 12.36 -3.23
N GLN A 135 14.44 12.24 -3.93
CA GLN A 135 13.64 13.41 -4.30
C GLN A 135 13.10 14.12 -3.06
N LEU A 136 12.59 13.39 -2.06
CA LEU A 136 12.15 13.97 -0.80
C LEU A 136 13.27 14.74 -0.09
N ILE A 137 14.49 14.19 -0.09
CA ILE A 137 15.68 14.83 0.51
C ILE A 137 16.08 16.09 -0.25
N GLN A 138 15.94 16.11 -1.58
CA GLN A 138 16.33 17.26 -2.42
C GLN A 138 15.30 18.39 -2.39
N GLU A 139 14.03 18.05 -2.40
CA GLU A 139 12.92 19.00 -2.62
C GLU A 139 12.14 19.32 -1.34
N GLY A 140 12.21 18.44 -0.35
CA GLY A 140 11.37 18.52 0.84
C GLY A 140 9.93 18.02 0.56
N LEU A 141 9.01 18.34 1.46
CA LEU A 141 7.59 18.10 1.25
C LEU A 141 7.01 19.24 0.43
N GLY A 142 6.94 19.01 -0.87
CA GLY A 142 6.10 19.77 -1.76
C GLY A 142 4.64 19.58 -1.36
N GLY A 143 3.78 20.45 -1.78
CA GLY A 143 2.36 20.37 -1.46
C GLY A 143 1.51 20.78 -2.64
N ILE A 144 0.21 20.83 -2.41
CA ILE A 144 -0.74 21.47 -3.31
C ILE A 144 -0.52 22.98 -3.19
N GLU A 145 -0.53 23.69 -4.31
CA GLU A 145 -0.38 25.15 -4.34
C GLU A 145 -1.32 25.83 -3.32
N GLY A 146 -0.77 26.75 -2.54
CA GLY A 146 -1.49 27.43 -1.46
C GLY A 146 -1.64 26.66 -0.14
N LYS A 147 -1.02 25.46 -0.02
CA LYS A 147 -0.94 24.70 1.23
C LYS A 147 0.46 24.79 1.84
N ILE A 148 0.59 24.32 3.09
CA ILE A 148 1.88 24.29 3.80
C ILE A 148 2.84 23.35 3.07
N THR A 149 4.05 23.86 2.84
CA THR A 149 5.18 23.11 2.29
C THR A 149 6.31 23.04 3.32
N SER A 150 7.18 22.07 3.19
CA SER A 150 8.37 21.91 4.05
C SER A 150 9.61 21.87 3.19
N ALA A 151 10.58 22.71 3.48
CA ALA A 151 11.87 22.72 2.82
C ALA A 151 12.62 21.38 3.05
N PRO A 152 13.68 21.09 2.24
CA PRO A 152 14.53 19.93 2.46
C PRO A 152 15.04 19.83 3.90
N ALA A 153 14.91 18.64 4.48
CA ALA A 153 15.35 18.35 5.84
C ALA A 153 16.88 18.52 5.97
N LYS A 154 17.32 19.22 7.00
CA LYS A 154 18.75 19.36 7.32
C LYS A 154 19.23 18.38 8.38
N HIS A 155 18.33 17.83 9.16
CA HIS A 155 18.59 16.96 10.31
C HIS A 155 17.84 15.65 10.20
N LEU A 156 18.41 14.55 10.71
CA LEU A 156 17.80 13.22 10.64
C LEU A 156 16.38 13.17 11.23
N SER A 157 16.17 13.82 12.37
CA SER A 157 14.86 13.86 13.01
C SER A 157 13.78 14.52 12.16
N VAL A 158 14.16 15.59 11.42
CA VAL A 158 13.25 16.29 10.50
C VAL A 158 12.94 15.42 9.29
N LEU A 159 13.95 14.73 8.73
CA LEU A 159 13.75 13.80 7.63
C LEU A 159 12.82 12.66 8.03
N CYS A 160 13.02 12.04 9.20
CA CYS A 160 12.15 11.01 9.74
C CYS A 160 10.68 11.48 9.84
N ASN A 161 10.48 12.71 10.33
CA ASN A 161 9.16 13.30 10.40
C ASN A 161 8.54 13.56 9.02
N GLN A 162 9.33 14.08 8.07
CA GLN A 162 8.88 14.27 6.69
C GLN A 162 8.48 12.95 6.03
N MET A 163 9.24 11.87 6.23
CA MET A 163 8.89 10.54 5.71
C MET A 163 7.57 10.03 6.28
N VAL A 164 7.35 10.14 7.60
CA VAL A 164 6.09 9.74 8.24
C VAL A 164 4.91 10.52 7.65
N ASN A 165 5.03 11.84 7.55
CA ASN A 165 3.98 12.70 7.00
C ASN A 165 3.71 12.39 5.52
N PHE A 166 4.77 12.17 4.73
CA PHE A 166 4.64 11.82 3.33
C PHE A 166 3.86 10.51 3.15
N LEU A 167 4.25 9.46 3.86
CA LEU A 167 3.56 8.16 3.81
C LEU A 167 2.10 8.27 4.30
N GLY A 168 1.86 9.06 5.35
CA GLY A 168 0.52 9.32 5.88
C GLY A 168 -0.38 10.07 4.89
N ILE A 169 0.17 10.98 4.10
CA ILE A 169 -0.56 11.69 3.04
C ILE A 169 -0.82 10.74 1.87
N MET A 170 0.22 10.06 1.38
CA MET A 170 0.13 9.26 0.18
C MET A 170 -0.73 8.01 0.33
N GLN A 171 -0.90 7.48 1.55
CA GLN A 171 -1.84 6.37 1.78
C GLN A 171 -3.32 6.74 1.51
N ASN A 172 -3.65 8.03 1.43
CA ASN A 172 -4.99 8.46 1.05
C ASN A 172 -5.21 8.45 -0.47
N GLU A 173 -4.10 8.40 -1.24
CA GLU A 173 -4.12 8.40 -2.69
C GLU A 173 -3.83 7.02 -3.30
N TRP A 174 -3.36 6.06 -2.48
CA TRP A 174 -2.97 4.72 -2.91
C TRP A 174 -3.55 3.66 -1.98
N ALA A 175 -4.10 2.59 -2.56
CA ALA A 175 -4.77 1.55 -1.79
C ALA A 175 -3.80 0.63 -1.02
N GLY A 176 -2.67 0.30 -1.63
CA GLY A 176 -1.71 -0.66 -1.12
C GLY A 176 -0.44 -0.05 -0.51
N ALA A 177 0.65 -0.81 -0.57
CA ALA A 177 1.90 -0.45 0.07
C ALA A 177 2.59 0.77 -0.55
N GLN A 178 3.21 1.57 0.32
CA GLN A 178 4.05 2.70 -0.01
C GLN A 178 5.50 2.34 0.36
N ALA A 179 6.44 2.46 -0.58
CA ALA A 179 7.82 2.05 -0.35
C ALA A 179 8.82 3.19 -0.54
N PHE A 180 9.81 3.26 0.35
CA PHE A 180 11.06 4.01 0.12
C PHE A 180 12.21 3.03 -0.12
N SER A 181 13.04 3.32 -1.13
CA SER A 181 14.23 2.53 -1.42
C SER A 181 15.50 3.13 -0.80
N SER A 182 16.52 2.28 -0.58
CA SER A 182 17.86 2.68 -0.10
C SER A 182 17.82 3.52 1.19
N PHE A 183 16.95 3.09 2.11
CA PHE A 183 16.66 3.83 3.34
C PHE A 183 17.92 4.11 4.15
N ASP A 184 18.73 3.09 4.41
CA ASP A 184 19.97 3.21 5.19
C ASP A 184 21.04 4.04 4.47
N THR A 185 21.17 3.87 3.14
CA THR A 185 22.12 4.64 2.31
C THR A 185 21.79 6.14 2.34
N TYR A 186 20.51 6.50 2.21
CA TYR A 186 20.11 7.91 2.17
C TYR A 186 20.01 8.58 3.54
N LEU A 187 19.84 7.84 4.63
CA LEU A 187 19.80 8.41 5.98
C LEU A 187 21.22 8.59 6.57
N ALA A 188 22.16 7.75 6.21
CA ALA A 188 23.54 7.79 6.75
C ALA A 188 24.23 9.16 6.62
N PRO A 189 24.11 9.91 5.51
CA PRO A 189 24.68 11.24 5.40
C PRO A 189 24.22 12.24 6.46
N PHE A 190 22.97 12.14 6.91
CA PHE A 190 22.42 13.01 7.96
C PHE A 190 23.08 12.73 9.32
N VAL A 191 23.32 11.46 9.60
CA VAL A 191 24.05 11.03 10.81
C VAL A 191 25.47 11.60 10.81
N LYS A 192 26.14 11.52 9.66
CA LYS A 192 27.52 12.03 9.49
C LYS A 192 27.57 13.55 9.58
N ALA A 193 26.67 14.25 8.88
CA ALA A 193 26.66 15.71 8.84
C ALA A 193 26.46 16.34 10.21
N ASP A 194 25.62 15.77 11.05
CA ASP A 194 25.34 16.24 12.40
C ASP A 194 26.28 15.61 13.47
N GLY A 195 27.08 14.62 13.09
CA GLY A 195 27.96 13.91 14.04
C GLY A 195 27.18 13.20 15.14
N LEU A 196 26.01 12.62 14.79
CA LEU A 196 25.10 12.01 15.78
C LEU A 196 25.72 10.79 16.45
N THR A 197 25.47 10.69 17.73
CA THR A 197 25.78 9.49 18.54
C THR A 197 24.72 8.40 18.27
N TYR A 198 25.06 7.14 18.56
CA TYR A 198 24.13 6.03 18.38
C TYR A 198 22.78 6.22 19.11
N PRO A 199 22.73 6.66 20.40
CA PRO A 199 21.45 6.91 21.05
C PRO A 199 20.56 7.97 20.36
N GLU A 200 21.20 8.98 19.74
CA GLU A 200 20.49 10.01 18.99
C GLU A 200 19.91 9.45 17.68
N VAL A 201 20.70 8.63 16.97
CA VAL A 201 20.24 7.92 15.77
C VAL A 201 19.06 7.00 16.13
N LYS A 202 19.21 6.18 17.20
CA LYS A 202 18.17 5.26 17.64
C LYS A 202 16.86 6.00 17.93
N LYS A 203 16.91 7.14 18.59
CA LYS A 203 15.75 7.98 18.89
C LYS A 203 15.02 8.48 17.65
N CYS A 204 15.77 8.86 16.61
CA CYS A 204 15.18 9.28 15.34
C CYS A 204 14.49 8.11 14.62
N ILE A 205 15.13 6.94 14.58
CA ILE A 205 14.59 5.73 13.94
C ILE A 205 13.37 5.20 14.70
N GLU A 206 13.42 5.19 16.04
CA GLU A 206 12.24 4.86 16.87
C GLU A 206 11.06 5.78 16.55
N SER A 207 11.29 7.09 16.48
CA SER A 207 10.25 8.07 16.13
C SER A 207 9.63 7.79 14.75
N PHE A 208 10.45 7.41 13.77
CA PHE A 208 9.96 7.00 12.46
C PHE A 208 9.09 5.74 12.54
N ILE A 209 9.58 4.68 13.21
CA ILE A 209 8.86 3.40 13.33
C ILE A 209 7.52 3.59 14.06
N TYR A 210 7.51 4.29 15.19
CA TYR A 210 6.26 4.61 15.88
C TYR A 210 5.31 5.45 15.02
N GLY A 211 5.84 6.41 14.26
CA GLY A 211 5.06 7.25 13.37
C GLY A 211 4.34 6.46 12.29
N VAL A 212 5.01 5.50 11.64
CA VAL A 212 4.40 4.67 10.59
C VAL A 212 3.49 3.55 11.14
N ASN A 213 3.49 3.31 12.44
CA ASN A 213 2.55 2.39 13.09
C ASN A 213 1.35 3.11 13.73
N THR A 214 1.32 4.45 13.67
CA THR A 214 0.19 5.24 14.16
C THR A 214 -0.89 5.31 13.09
N PRO A 215 -2.16 4.98 13.42
CA PRO A 215 -3.26 5.07 12.48
C PRO A 215 -3.44 6.50 11.97
N SER A 216 -3.31 6.72 10.67
CA SER A 216 -3.40 8.03 10.02
C SER A 216 -4.49 8.14 8.96
N ARG A 217 -4.91 7.03 8.35
CA ARG A 217 -6.06 7.01 7.43
C ARG A 217 -7.35 6.99 8.25
N TRP A 218 -7.94 8.18 8.45
CA TRP A 218 -9.20 8.34 9.18
C TRP A 218 -9.20 7.67 10.56
N GLY A 219 -8.01 7.53 11.16
CA GLY A 219 -7.84 6.90 12.47
C GLY A 219 -8.02 5.38 12.51
N THR A 220 -8.06 4.69 11.37
CA THR A 220 -8.30 3.24 11.32
C THR A 220 -7.13 2.41 10.83
N GLN A 221 -6.26 2.99 9.98
CA GLN A 221 -5.18 2.27 9.34
C GLN A 221 -3.87 3.03 9.44
N ALA A 222 -2.81 2.35 9.89
CA ALA A 222 -1.45 2.84 9.77
C ALA A 222 -1.01 2.78 8.29
N PRO A 223 -0.05 3.63 7.86
CA PRO A 223 0.51 3.54 6.52
C PRO A 223 1.10 2.17 6.25
N PHE A 224 0.55 1.44 5.27
CA PHE A 224 1.14 0.21 4.80
C PHE A 224 2.45 0.54 4.10
N SER A 225 3.54 0.56 4.87
CA SER A 225 4.85 1.04 4.42
C SER A 225 5.86 -0.08 4.31
N ASN A 226 6.74 0.04 3.31
CA ASN A 226 7.88 -0.83 3.09
C ASN A 226 9.13 0.05 2.96
N ILE A 227 10.27 -0.46 3.40
CA ILE A 227 11.59 0.15 3.14
C ILE A 227 12.52 -0.92 2.57
N THR A 228 13.31 -0.54 1.58
CA THR A 228 14.46 -1.35 1.20
C THR A 228 15.72 -0.78 1.84
N LEU A 229 16.58 -1.68 2.29
CA LEU A 229 17.85 -1.38 2.94
C LEU A 229 18.95 -2.07 2.14
N ASP A 230 19.98 -1.32 1.84
CA ASP A 230 21.05 -1.78 0.96
C ASP A 230 22.09 -2.63 1.69
N TRP A 231 22.31 -2.39 2.99
CA TRP A 231 23.34 -3.01 3.83
C TRP A 231 24.77 -2.66 3.40
N THR A 232 25.00 -2.69 2.11
CA THR A 232 26.23 -2.25 1.45
C THR A 232 25.90 -1.10 0.51
N VAL A 233 26.71 -0.03 0.52
CA VAL A 233 26.43 1.12 -0.35
C VAL A 233 26.44 0.67 -1.82
N PRO A 234 25.36 0.92 -2.56
CA PRO A 234 25.27 0.53 -3.97
C PRO A 234 26.33 1.22 -4.84
N ASP A 235 26.89 0.50 -5.81
CA ASP A 235 27.97 1.00 -6.69
C ASP A 235 27.59 2.27 -7.45
N ASP A 236 26.33 2.37 -7.87
CA ASP A 236 25.79 3.52 -8.60
C ASP A 236 25.66 4.78 -7.72
N LEU A 237 25.59 4.62 -6.40
CA LEU A 237 25.54 5.72 -5.43
C LEU A 237 26.89 5.99 -4.77
N ALA A 238 27.74 5.00 -4.66
CA ALA A 238 28.97 5.04 -3.84
C ALA A 238 29.85 6.26 -4.12
N GLU A 239 30.07 6.59 -5.39
CA GLU A 239 30.93 7.69 -5.83
C GLU A 239 30.22 9.04 -5.95
N LEU A 240 28.90 9.09 -5.76
CA LEU A 240 28.15 10.34 -5.82
C LEU A 240 28.31 11.13 -4.53
N PRO A 241 28.30 12.49 -4.62
CA PRO A 241 28.20 13.33 -3.43
C PRO A 241 26.94 13.01 -2.63
N ALA A 242 27.08 12.90 -1.31
CA ALA A 242 25.94 12.73 -0.43
C ALA A 242 25.09 14.02 -0.41
N ILE A 243 23.78 13.89 -0.22
CA ILE A 243 22.85 15.03 -0.23
C ILE A 243 22.24 15.18 1.16
N VAL A 244 22.38 16.38 1.74
CA VAL A 244 21.75 16.78 2.99
C VAL A 244 21.20 18.20 2.86
N GLY A 245 19.97 18.43 3.28
CA GLY A 245 19.34 19.75 3.17
C GLY A 245 19.15 20.24 1.73
N GLY A 246 18.99 19.33 0.78
CA GLY A 246 18.87 19.64 -0.63
C GLY A 246 20.19 20.07 -1.31
N LYS A 247 21.32 19.87 -0.65
CA LYS A 247 22.66 20.27 -1.14
C LYS A 247 23.62 19.11 -1.12
N GLU A 248 24.51 19.10 -2.11
CA GLU A 248 25.64 18.18 -2.14
C GLU A 248 26.63 18.50 -1.02
N MET A 249 27.10 17.46 -0.37
CA MET A 249 28.12 17.52 0.69
C MET A 249 29.49 17.30 0.09
N ASP A 250 30.53 17.61 0.87
CA ASP A 250 31.96 17.40 0.55
C ASP A 250 32.42 15.94 0.72
N PHE A 251 31.52 15.04 1.12
CA PHE A 251 31.72 13.60 1.24
C PHE A 251 30.72 12.81 0.40
N LYS A 252 31.10 11.58 0.07
CA LYS A 252 30.32 10.67 -0.78
C LYS A 252 29.52 9.67 0.05
N TYR A 253 28.55 9.00 -0.58
CA TYR A 253 27.77 7.95 0.09
C TYR A 253 28.64 6.82 0.64
N LYS A 254 29.70 6.41 -0.09
CA LYS A 254 30.65 5.38 0.40
C LYS A 254 31.38 5.76 1.69
N ASP A 255 31.50 7.05 1.95
CA ASP A 255 32.18 7.57 3.15
C ASP A 255 31.29 7.52 4.40
N CYS A 256 30.02 7.07 4.24
CA CYS A 256 29.02 7.01 5.30
C CYS A 256 28.73 5.58 5.80
N LYS A 257 29.60 4.60 5.52
CA LYS A 257 29.35 3.19 5.89
C LYS A 257 29.15 2.99 7.38
N LYS A 258 29.93 3.66 8.22
CA LYS A 258 29.81 3.60 9.67
C LYS A 258 28.44 4.11 10.15
N GLU A 259 27.98 5.20 9.58
CA GLU A 259 26.70 5.82 9.89
C GLU A 259 25.54 4.97 9.36
N MET A 260 25.71 4.33 8.21
CA MET A 260 24.77 3.35 7.66
C MET A 260 24.60 2.15 8.61
N ASP A 261 25.69 1.65 9.17
CA ASP A 261 25.66 0.58 10.17
C ASP A 261 24.91 1.00 11.44
N MET A 262 25.05 2.26 11.87
CA MET A 262 24.30 2.81 12.99
C MET A 262 22.78 2.87 12.71
N VAL A 263 22.40 3.27 11.50
CA VAL A 263 20.99 3.29 11.07
C VAL A 263 20.41 1.88 11.05
N ASN A 264 21.11 0.91 10.46
CA ASN A 264 20.70 -0.48 10.42
C ASN A 264 20.58 -1.09 11.82
N LYS A 265 21.57 -0.85 12.70
CA LYS A 265 21.51 -1.31 14.09
C LYS A 265 20.30 -0.74 14.81
N ALA A 266 20.08 0.56 14.73
CA ALA A 266 18.95 1.24 15.36
C ALA A 266 17.60 0.70 14.88
N PHE A 267 17.48 0.47 13.58
CA PHE A 267 16.27 -0.09 12.99
C PHE A 267 15.99 -1.50 13.50
N ILE A 268 16.98 -2.38 13.42
CA ILE A 268 16.83 -3.78 13.80
C ILE A 268 16.55 -3.93 15.30
N GLU A 269 17.31 -3.23 16.15
CA GLU A 269 17.08 -3.27 17.61
C GLU A 269 15.66 -2.81 17.96
N THR A 270 15.20 -1.70 17.38
CA THR A 270 13.84 -1.18 17.63
C THR A 270 12.78 -2.20 17.21
N MET A 271 12.96 -2.85 16.06
CA MET A 271 12.04 -3.88 15.59
C MET A 271 12.05 -5.12 16.50
N ILE A 272 13.20 -5.51 17.05
CA ILE A 272 13.32 -6.64 17.99
C ILE A 272 12.67 -6.31 19.34
N GLU A 273 12.89 -5.10 19.87
CA GLU A 273 12.36 -4.64 21.15
C GLU A 273 10.82 -4.57 21.12
N GLY A 274 10.25 -4.10 20.01
CA GLY A 274 8.82 -3.87 19.87
C GLY A 274 8.34 -2.61 20.59
N ASP A 275 7.02 -2.49 20.75
CA ASP A 275 6.39 -1.35 21.41
C ASP A 275 6.59 -1.40 22.95
N ALA A 276 6.02 -0.42 23.65
CA ALA A 276 6.09 -0.31 25.12
C ALA A 276 5.56 -1.55 25.87
N ASN A 277 4.82 -2.43 25.22
CA ASN A 277 4.31 -3.68 25.75
C ASN A 277 5.05 -4.92 25.17
N GLY A 278 6.13 -4.71 24.41
CA GLY A 278 6.88 -5.78 23.76
C GLY A 278 6.19 -6.39 22.55
N ARG A 279 5.22 -5.71 21.95
CA ARG A 279 4.56 -6.17 20.72
C ARG A 279 5.39 -5.78 19.52
N GLY A 280 5.59 -6.71 18.56
CA GLY A 280 6.27 -6.43 17.32
C GLY A 280 5.56 -5.35 16.49
N PHE A 281 6.32 -4.49 15.85
CA PHE A 281 5.80 -3.50 14.92
C PHE A 281 5.37 -4.17 13.61
N GLN A 282 4.25 -3.71 13.06
CA GLN A 282 3.74 -4.19 11.78
C GLN A 282 4.48 -3.53 10.60
N TYR A 283 4.86 -2.27 10.76
CA TYR A 283 5.50 -1.44 9.74
C TYR A 283 6.77 -0.76 10.25
N PRO A 284 7.66 -0.31 9.34
CA PRO A 284 7.70 -0.65 7.93
C PRO A 284 8.10 -2.11 7.72
N ILE A 285 7.62 -2.73 6.63
CA ILE A 285 8.10 -4.05 6.22
C ILE A 285 9.50 -3.87 5.63
N PRO A 286 10.55 -4.48 6.23
CA PRO A 286 11.91 -4.32 5.75
C PRO A 286 12.27 -5.35 4.68
N THR A 287 12.95 -4.90 3.63
CA THR A 287 13.55 -5.76 2.60
C THR A 287 15.02 -5.43 2.46
N TYR A 288 15.91 -6.38 2.76
CA TYR A 288 17.36 -6.22 2.59
C TYR A 288 17.82 -6.72 1.23
N SER A 289 18.68 -5.92 0.59
CA SER A 289 19.33 -6.27 -0.66
C SER A 289 20.56 -7.14 -0.41
N ILE A 290 20.58 -8.34 -0.97
CA ILE A 290 21.74 -9.24 -0.93
C ILE A 290 22.49 -9.09 -2.24
N THR A 291 23.70 -8.56 -2.15
CA THR A 291 24.63 -8.39 -3.25
C THR A 291 25.88 -9.27 -3.05
N ARG A 292 26.78 -9.28 -4.02
CA ARG A 292 28.06 -10.01 -3.88
C ARG A 292 28.97 -9.45 -2.79
N GLU A 293 28.81 -8.17 -2.49
CA GLU A 293 29.55 -7.39 -1.48
C GLU A 293 28.94 -7.51 -0.08
N PHE A 294 27.85 -8.26 0.08
CA PHE A 294 27.24 -8.48 1.38
C PHE A 294 28.22 -9.17 2.33
N ASP A 295 28.53 -8.50 3.43
CA ASP A 295 29.44 -9.02 4.45
C ASP A 295 28.75 -10.08 5.33
N TRP A 296 29.09 -11.34 5.15
CA TRP A 296 28.58 -12.48 5.91
C TRP A 296 29.38 -12.76 7.18
N SER A 297 30.36 -11.91 7.54
CA SER A 297 31.17 -12.09 8.76
C SER A 297 30.32 -11.95 10.03
N ASP A 298 30.87 -12.44 11.14
CA ASP A 298 30.21 -12.43 12.44
C ASP A 298 30.28 -11.03 13.08
N THR A 299 29.53 -10.07 12.52
CA THR A 299 29.37 -8.71 13.05
C THR A 299 28.18 -8.61 13.98
N GLU A 300 28.18 -7.58 14.85
CA GLU A 300 27.01 -7.28 15.71
C GLU A 300 25.73 -7.10 14.90
N ASN A 301 25.80 -6.35 13.79
CA ASN A 301 24.63 -6.11 12.94
C ASN A 301 24.12 -7.38 12.27
N ASN A 302 24.99 -8.28 11.83
CA ASN A 302 24.59 -9.56 11.29
C ASN A 302 23.89 -10.42 12.33
N ARG A 303 24.40 -10.49 13.56
CA ARG A 303 23.73 -11.21 14.65
C ARG A 303 22.33 -10.66 14.90
N LEU A 304 22.18 -9.33 14.99
CA LEU A 304 20.89 -8.67 15.17
C LEU A 304 19.93 -8.95 14.00
N LEU A 305 20.42 -8.92 12.76
CA LEU A 305 19.62 -9.21 11.57
C LEU A 305 19.03 -10.62 11.61
N PHE A 306 19.85 -11.62 11.96
CA PHE A 306 19.39 -12.99 12.09
C PHE A 306 18.54 -13.24 13.33
N GLU A 307 18.77 -12.51 14.43
CA GLU A 307 17.89 -12.52 15.60
C GLU A 307 16.49 -12.01 15.26
N MET A 308 16.39 -10.88 14.56
CA MET A 308 15.12 -10.34 14.09
C MET A 308 14.40 -11.34 13.15
N THR A 309 15.16 -11.97 12.25
CA THR A 309 14.63 -12.98 11.33
C THR A 309 14.07 -14.18 12.08
N ALA A 310 14.81 -14.68 13.05
CA ALA A 310 14.39 -15.82 13.86
C ALA A 310 13.16 -15.52 14.73
N LYS A 311 13.04 -14.28 15.25
CA LYS A 311 11.96 -13.89 16.15
C LYS A 311 10.65 -13.59 15.41
N TYR A 312 10.72 -12.93 14.25
CA TYR A 312 9.54 -12.39 13.57
C TYR A 312 9.33 -12.89 12.14
N GLY A 313 10.25 -13.65 11.56
CA GLY A 313 10.19 -14.04 10.15
C GLY A 313 10.42 -12.87 9.17
N THR A 314 10.93 -11.75 9.66
CA THR A 314 11.33 -10.56 8.89
C THR A 314 12.82 -10.27 9.14
N PRO A 315 13.54 -9.66 8.21
CA PRO A 315 13.12 -9.01 6.98
C PRO A 315 12.90 -9.98 5.82
N TYR A 316 12.38 -9.43 4.69
CA TYR A 316 12.51 -10.08 3.40
C TYR A 316 13.90 -9.83 2.83
N PHE A 317 14.36 -10.71 1.94
CA PHE A 317 15.65 -10.60 1.27
C PHE A 317 15.46 -10.59 -0.25
N SER A 318 15.97 -9.55 -0.91
CA SER A 318 16.05 -9.47 -2.36
C SER A 318 17.44 -9.89 -2.82
N ASN A 319 17.53 -10.98 -3.57
CA ASN A 319 18.81 -11.54 -4.03
C ASN A 319 19.19 -10.96 -5.40
N TYR A 320 20.17 -10.07 -5.42
CA TYR A 320 20.74 -9.45 -6.62
C TYR A 320 22.05 -10.11 -7.11
N ILE A 321 22.53 -11.19 -6.48
CA ILE A 321 23.80 -11.83 -6.85
C ILE A 321 23.81 -12.32 -8.29
N ASN A 322 22.69 -12.88 -8.74
CA ASN A 322 22.52 -13.42 -10.08
C ASN A 322 21.36 -12.74 -10.86
N SER A 323 21.02 -11.51 -10.49
CA SER A 323 19.96 -10.75 -11.12
C SER A 323 20.55 -9.69 -12.05
N ASP A 324 19.95 -9.53 -13.23
CA ASP A 324 20.24 -8.43 -14.15
C ASP A 324 19.52 -7.13 -13.73
N MET A 325 18.65 -7.19 -12.75
CA MET A 325 18.00 -6.01 -12.16
C MET A 325 18.91 -5.41 -11.10
N LYS A 326 19.28 -4.15 -11.29
CA LYS A 326 20.01 -3.31 -10.35
C LYS A 326 19.10 -2.25 -9.75
#